data_c0e802c065c7e62e1a8b46dd4cd9b1c5
#
_entry.id   c0e802c065c7e62e1a8b46dd4cd9b1c5
#
_cell.length_a   1.000
_cell.length_b   1.000
_cell.length_c   1.000
_cell.angle_alpha   90.00
_cell.angle_beta   90.00
_cell.angle_gamma   90.00
#
_symmetry.space_group_name_H-M   'P 1'
#
loop_
_entity.id
_entity.type
_entity.pdbx_description
1 polymer ?
#
loop_
_entity_poly.entity_id
_entity_poly.type
_entity_poly.pdbx_seq_one_letter_code
_entity_poly.pdbx_strand_id
1 'polypeptide(L)'
;MAKEYVLGDFDTILDEGQVWKMGGFALPDGSFWEYREPEAVVIVRNGMLYVRAPLSRSHDHVQILDNAKHMYYSAKPVEVPEAGEISFELQIRARSKDTAPGDLYDGYVSLNLLDFTTGGALDFFAGNDKYASVYAVLQFPGVQVPQTDKTKYFCIFKESEDFKAREFNTYKITYRRGNDEAVFYVNGVEVRREKQIPVKFNQFIVALGIMTEKDLSPQGSVSVHGQTVIGEWSPIKITVSEE
;
A
#
# COMPACT_ATOMS: atom_id res chain seq x y z
N MET A 1 26.10 -11.28 -2.58
CA MET A 1 26.26 -10.21 -1.52
C MET A 1 24.96 -9.40 -1.45
N ALA A 2 24.48 -9.07 -0.25
CA ALA A 2 23.30 -8.24 -0.11
C ALA A 2 23.66 -6.76 -0.38
N LYS A 3 22.83 -6.07 -1.17
CA LYS A 3 22.90 -4.63 -1.42
C LYS A 3 21.77 -3.96 -0.66
N GLU A 4 22.10 -2.97 0.15
CA GLU A 4 21.11 -2.18 0.90
C GLU A 4 21.10 -0.74 0.41
N TYR A 5 19.91 -0.14 0.31
CA TYR A 5 19.73 1.28 0.05
C TYR A 5 18.39 1.77 0.63
N VAL A 6 18.26 3.07 0.73
CA VAL A 6 17.02 3.73 1.18
C VAL A 6 16.31 4.32 -0.02
N LEU A 7 15.04 4.01 -0.18
CA LEU A 7 14.20 4.62 -1.20
C LEU A 7 13.85 6.04 -0.77
N GLY A 8 14.63 6.99 -1.28
CA GLY A 8 14.44 8.41 -1.14
C GLY A 8 14.36 8.91 0.31
N ASP A 9 14.69 10.15 0.51
CA ASP A 9 14.19 10.86 1.66
C ASP A 9 12.83 11.50 1.29
N PHE A 10 12.03 11.79 2.29
CA PHE A 10 10.74 12.42 2.07
C PHE A 10 10.82 13.94 1.86
N ASP A 11 12.01 14.54 1.94
CA ASP A 11 12.17 15.99 1.80
C ASP A 11 11.70 16.47 0.41
N THR A 12 11.78 15.58 -0.59
CA THR A 12 11.30 15.84 -1.95
C THR A 12 9.85 15.42 -2.21
N ILE A 13 9.12 14.93 -1.21
CA ILE A 13 7.74 14.44 -1.42
C ILE A 13 6.78 15.58 -1.81
N LEU A 14 7.10 16.79 -1.41
CA LEU A 14 6.35 18.00 -1.77
C LEU A 14 6.78 18.54 -3.15
N ASP A 15 7.96 18.14 -3.65
CA ASP A 15 8.49 18.45 -4.98
C ASP A 15 8.19 17.28 -5.91
N GLU A 16 6.95 17.15 -6.31
CA GLU A 16 6.43 16.00 -7.05
C GLU A 16 7.25 15.65 -8.30
N GLY A 17 7.48 14.35 -8.51
CA GLY A 17 8.02 13.80 -9.74
C GLY A 17 9.48 13.36 -9.71
N GLN A 18 10.27 13.68 -8.70
CA GLN A 18 11.67 13.23 -8.61
C GLN A 18 11.78 11.82 -8.01
N VAL A 19 11.39 11.65 -6.75
CA VAL A 19 11.43 10.38 -6.02
C VAL A 19 10.02 9.88 -5.74
N TRP A 20 9.13 10.81 -5.39
CA TRP A 20 7.73 10.55 -5.10
C TRP A 20 6.82 11.37 -6.00
N LYS A 21 5.65 10.84 -6.30
CA LYS A 21 4.58 11.55 -7.01
C LYS A 21 3.23 11.21 -6.39
N MET A 22 2.26 12.09 -6.54
CA MET A 22 0.88 11.78 -6.16
C MET A 22 0.37 10.61 -6.99
N GLY A 23 -0.22 9.62 -6.32
CA GLY A 23 -0.89 8.50 -6.98
C GLY A 23 -2.19 8.93 -7.64
N GLY A 24 -2.69 8.11 -8.54
CA GLY A 24 -3.94 8.38 -9.24
C GLY A 24 -4.13 7.46 -10.44
N PHE A 25 -5.19 7.72 -11.20
CA PHE A 25 -5.50 6.97 -12.41
C PHE A 25 -6.22 7.84 -13.44
N ALA A 26 -6.12 7.44 -14.71
CA ALA A 26 -6.81 8.10 -15.81
C ALA A 26 -8.30 7.72 -15.79
N LEU A 27 -9.17 8.72 -15.92
CA LEU A 27 -10.60 8.54 -16.09
C LEU A 27 -10.97 8.28 -17.56
N PRO A 28 -12.15 7.69 -17.84
CA PRO A 28 -12.58 7.41 -19.21
C PRO A 28 -12.71 8.65 -20.11
N ASP A 29 -12.90 9.83 -19.54
CA ASP A 29 -12.98 11.11 -20.26
C ASP A 29 -11.58 11.72 -20.56
N GLY A 30 -10.51 11.02 -20.19
CA GLY A 30 -9.12 11.44 -20.37
C GLY A 30 -8.59 12.36 -19.29
N SER A 31 -9.39 12.74 -18.31
CA SER A 31 -8.92 13.46 -17.12
C SER A 31 -8.17 12.50 -16.18
N PHE A 32 -7.50 13.06 -15.16
CA PHE A 32 -6.74 12.27 -14.19
C PHE A 32 -7.32 12.48 -12.78
N TRP A 33 -7.65 11.39 -12.11
CA TRP A 33 -8.08 11.41 -10.71
C TRP A 33 -6.87 11.22 -9.81
N GLU A 34 -6.48 12.28 -9.10
CA GLU A 34 -5.44 12.19 -8.09
C GLU A 34 -5.99 11.63 -6.78
N TYR A 35 -5.22 10.76 -6.16
CA TYR A 35 -5.45 10.28 -4.79
C TYR A 35 -5.02 11.34 -3.78
N ARG A 36 -5.67 12.48 -3.82
CA ARG A 36 -5.35 13.65 -3.00
C ARG A 36 -6.57 14.09 -2.22
N GLU A 37 -6.49 13.99 -0.90
CA GLU A 37 -7.47 14.64 -0.03
C GLU A 37 -7.16 16.15 0.07
N PRO A 38 -8.14 17.03 -0.20
CA PRO A 38 -7.89 18.47 -0.31
C PRO A 38 -7.38 19.12 0.99
N GLU A 39 -7.83 18.60 2.15
CA GLU A 39 -7.46 19.08 3.47
C GLU A 39 -6.34 18.29 4.14
N ALA A 40 -5.63 17.46 3.36
CA ALA A 40 -4.50 16.73 3.89
C ALA A 40 -3.37 17.66 4.31
N VAL A 41 -2.84 17.42 5.51
CA VAL A 41 -1.65 18.08 6.02
C VAL A 41 -0.49 17.10 5.90
N VAL A 42 0.53 17.52 5.15
CA VAL A 42 1.75 16.71 4.89
C VAL A 42 2.94 17.43 5.51
N ILE A 43 3.69 16.73 6.35
CA ILE A 43 4.87 17.26 7.03
C ILE A 43 6.00 16.24 6.93
N VAL A 44 7.18 16.70 6.57
CA VAL A 44 8.41 15.93 6.70
C VAL A 44 9.22 16.51 7.86
N ARG A 45 9.57 15.65 8.81
CA ARG A 45 10.34 16.06 9.98
C ARG A 45 11.24 14.93 10.45
N ASN A 46 12.52 15.25 10.62
CA ASN A 46 13.56 14.29 11.06
C ASN A 46 13.57 13.02 10.17
N GLY A 47 13.43 13.19 8.86
CA GLY A 47 13.39 12.09 7.90
C GLY A 47 12.12 11.24 7.92
N MET A 48 11.12 11.59 8.74
CA MET A 48 9.83 10.90 8.82
C MET A 48 8.78 11.64 8.01
N LEU A 49 7.97 10.91 7.27
CA LEU A 49 6.76 11.44 6.63
C LEU A 49 5.59 11.37 7.61
N TYR A 50 4.89 12.46 7.77
CA TYR A 50 3.64 12.57 8.52
C TYR A 50 2.55 13.07 7.58
N VAL A 51 1.43 12.36 7.54
CA VAL A 51 0.23 12.78 6.80
C VAL A 51 -0.99 12.68 7.71
N ARG A 52 -1.75 13.76 7.80
CA ARG A 52 -3.09 13.76 8.38
C ARG A 52 -4.08 14.05 7.27
N ALA A 53 -4.98 13.13 6.99
CA ALA A 53 -5.99 13.27 5.95
C ALA A 53 -7.41 13.10 6.52
N PRO A 54 -8.19 14.21 6.63
CA PRO A 54 -9.64 14.10 6.67
C PRO A 54 -10.12 13.49 5.36
N LEU A 55 -10.83 12.37 5.41
CA LEU A 55 -11.30 11.69 4.21
C LEU A 55 -12.61 12.32 3.74
N SER A 56 -12.64 12.82 2.52
CA SER A 56 -13.73 13.61 1.97
C SER A 56 -14.12 13.26 0.53
N ARG A 57 -13.27 12.49 -0.17
CA ARG A 57 -13.46 12.16 -1.60
C ARG A 57 -13.42 10.66 -1.80
N SER A 58 -14.51 10.08 -2.29
CA SER A 58 -14.54 8.70 -2.74
C SER A 58 -14.58 8.61 -4.27
N HIS A 59 -14.26 7.43 -4.80
CA HIS A 59 -14.37 7.13 -6.23
C HIS A 59 -15.02 5.76 -6.48
N ASP A 60 -16.09 5.53 -5.74
CA ASP A 60 -16.97 4.36 -5.81
C ASP A 60 -17.54 4.06 -7.21
N HIS A 61 -17.64 5.10 -8.06
CA HIS A 61 -18.20 5.00 -9.42
C HIS A 61 -17.17 4.72 -10.51
N VAL A 62 -15.86 4.71 -10.18
CA VAL A 62 -14.77 4.54 -11.16
C VAL A 62 -13.82 3.40 -10.84
N GLN A 63 -13.97 2.77 -9.68
CA GLN A 63 -13.18 1.61 -9.25
C GLN A 63 -14.10 0.47 -8.82
N ILE A 64 -13.48 -0.71 -8.62
CA ILE A 64 -14.17 -1.93 -8.17
C ILE A 64 -14.53 -1.91 -6.69
N LEU A 65 -13.99 -0.97 -5.92
CA LEU A 65 -14.27 -0.76 -4.50
C LEU A 65 -14.61 0.70 -4.25
N ASP A 66 -15.42 0.93 -3.25
CA ASP A 66 -15.70 2.24 -2.69
C ASP A 66 -14.55 2.62 -1.75
N ASN A 67 -13.76 3.59 -2.15
CA ASN A 67 -12.62 4.04 -1.33
C ASN A 67 -12.31 5.52 -1.49
N ALA A 68 -11.77 6.10 -0.42
CA ALA A 68 -11.10 7.38 -0.38
C ALA A 68 -9.59 7.16 -0.22
N LYS A 69 -8.77 7.99 -0.84
CA LYS A 69 -7.32 7.81 -0.82
C LYS A 69 -6.56 9.13 -0.79
N HIS A 70 -5.50 9.14 0.03
CA HIS A 70 -4.38 10.08 -0.10
C HIS A 70 -3.10 9.26 -0.20
N MET A 71 -2.46 9.23 -1.38
CA MET A 71 -1.42 8.23 -1.63
C MET A 71 -0.30 8.77 -2.51
N TYR A 72 0.93 8.48 -2.12
CA TYR A 72 2.14 8.73 -2.88
C TYR A 72 2.68 7.45 -3.49
N TYR A 73 3.17 7.54 -4.72
CA TYR A 73 3.88 6.47 -5.44
C TYR A 73 5.34 6.83 -5.59
N SER A 74 6.23 5.85 -5.57
CA SER A 74 7.58 6.04 -6.07
C SER A 74 7.54 6.45 -7.54
N ALA A 75 8.31 7.46 -7.91
CA ALA A 75 8.34 7.98 -9.29
C ALA A 75 8.90 6.95 -10.28
N LYS A 76 9.77 6.06 -9.78
CA LYS A 76 10.37 4.97 -10.56
C LYS A 76 10.07 3.63 -9.89
N PRO A 77 9.92 2.56 -10.69
CA PRO A 77 9.82 1.23 -10.14
C PRO A 77 11.16 0.78 -9.54
N VAL A 78 11.06 -0.13 -8.58
CA VAL A 78 12.16 -0.91 -8.02
C VAL A 78 12.16 -2.26 -8.69
N GLU A 79 13.24 -2.58 -9.42
CA GLU A 79 13.35 -3.85 -10.15
C GLU A 79 13.48 -5.03 -9.18
N VAL A 80 12.78 -6.11 -9.48
CA VAL A 80 12.87 -7.37 -8.74
C VAL A 80 13.97 -8.24 -9.36
N PRO A 81 14.95 -8.74 -8.59
CA PRO A 81 15.99 -9.61 -9.12
C PRO A 81 15.38 -10.93 -9.66
N GLU A 82 15.96 -11.47 -10.73
CA GLU A 82 15.52 -12.74 -11.30
C GLU A 82 15.79 -13.92 -10.35
N ALA A 83 16.91 -13.85 -9.62
CA ALA A 83 17.29 -14.82 -8.58
C ALA A 83 17.53 -14.07 -7.25
N GLY A 84 17.42 -14.80 -6.13
CA GLY A 84 17.57 -14.23 -4.80
C GLY A 84 16.29 -13.62 -4.24
N GLU A 85 16.43 -12.59 -3.43
CA GLU A 85 15.30 -11.94 -2.77
C GLU A 85 15.40 -10.43 -2.74
N ILE A 86 14.26 -9.78 -2.67
CA ILE A 86 14.13 -8.35 -2.38
C ILE A 86 13.24 -8.16 -1.15
N SER A 87 13.63 -7.24 -0.27
CA SER A 87 12.79 -6.87 0.87
C SER A 87 12.64 -5.37 1.03
N PHE A 88 11.49 -4.98 1.54
CA PHE A 88 11.10 -3.60 1.85
C PHE A 88 10.76 -3.54 3.32
N GLU A 89 11.43 -2.69 4.07
CA GLU A 89 11.25 -2.55 5.51
C GLU A 89 11.12 -1.08 5.89
N LEU A 90 10.10 -0.78 6.70
CA LEU A 90 9.90 0.56 7.26
C LEU A 90 9.13 0.48 8.57
N GLN A 91 9.12 1.60 9.29
CA GLN A 91 8.25 1.76 10.45
C GLN A 91 7.00 2.53 10.06
N ILE A 92 5.84 2.07 10.53
CA ILE A 92 4.55 2.76 10.39
C ILE A 92 3.95 2.96 11.77
N ARG A 93 3.39 4.16 11.99
CA ARG A 93 2.45 4.44 13.07
C ARG A 93 1.14 4.91 12.47
N ALA A 94 0.05 4.22 12.78
CA ALA A 94 -1.28 4.52 12.31
C ALA A 94 -2.19 4.97 13.46
N ARG A 95 -2.98 6.01 13.20
CA ARG A 95 -4.02 6.48 14.11
C ARG A 95 -5.21 6.96 13.28
N SER A 96 -6.40 6.71 13.76
CA SER A 96 -7.60 7.26 13.15
C SER A 96 -8.56 7.81 14.22
N LYS A 97 -9.41 8.72 13.77
CA LYS A 97 -10.46 9.33 14.57
C LYS A 97 -11.77 9.25 13.79
N ASP A 98 -12.87 9.01 14.52
CA ASP A 98 -14.22 8.92 13.97
C ASP A 98 -14.38 7.77 12.93
N THR A 99 -13.53 6.74 13.04
CA THR A 99 -13.67 5.48 12.31
C THR A 99 -14.52 4.50 13.10
N ALA A 100 -15.20 3.57 12.40
CA ALA A 100 -15.98 2.51 13.02
C ALA A 100 -15.07 1.61 13.89
N PRO A 101 -15.41 1.38 15.16
CA PRO A 101 -14.60 0.56 16.05
C PRO A 101 -14.38 -0.86 15.52
N GLY A 102 -13.13 -1.31 15.50
CA GLY A 102 -12.76 -2.65 15.04
C GLY A 102 -12.84 -2.86 13.52
N ASP A 103 -13.20 -1.86 12.73
CA ASP A 103 -13.20 -1.90 11.27
C ASP A 103 -11.91 -1.26 10.73
N LEU A 104 -10.95 -2.10 10.35
CA LEU A 104 -9.69 -1.64 9.76
C LEU A 104 -9.93 -0.86 8.47
N TYR A 105 -10.91 -1.28 7.66
CA TYR A 105 -11.15 -0.74 6.31
C TYR A 105 -11.91 0.59 6.31
N ASP A 106 -12.29 1.08 7.47
CA ASP A 106 -12.90 2.39 7.64
C ASP A 106 -11.89 3.54 7.72
N GLY A 107 -10.60 3.21 7.73
CA GLY A 107 -9.51 4.17 7.66
C GLY A 107 -8.19 3.58 8.16
N TYR A 108 -7.25 3.39 7.26
CA TYR A 108 -5.97 2.79 7.53
C TYR A 108 -4.80 3.50 6.84
N VAL A 109 -3.61 3.18 7.29
CA VAL A 109 -2.33 3.61 6.75
C VAL A 109 -1.69 2.42 6.04
N SER A 110 -1.10 2.62 4.87
CA SER A 110 -0.58 1.51 4.07
C SER A 110 0.87 1.67 3.62
N LEU A 111 1.52 0.51 3.46
CA LEU A 111 2.63 0.26 2.56
C LEU A 111 2.10 -0.64 1.45
N ASN A 112 2.27 -0.24 0.19
CA ASN A 112 1.87 -1.05 -0.95
C ASN A 112 3.06 -1.25 -1.88
N LEU A 113 3.24 -2.49 -2.35
CA LEU A 113 4.19 -2.88 -3.38
C LEU A 113 3.38 -3.35 -4.59
N LEU A 114 3.32 -2.51 -5.62
CA LEU A 114 2.41 -2.67 -6.76
C LEU A 114 3.19 -2.96 -8.03
N ASP A 115 2.87 -4.06 -8.71
CA ASP A 115 3.33 -4.29 -10.08
C ASP A 115 2.19 -4.03 -11.06
N PHE A 116 2.14 -2.83 -11.63
CA PHE A 116 1.10 -2.45 -12.60
C PHE A 116 1.17 -3.25 -13.90
N THR A 117 2.25 -3.99 -14.16
CA THR A 117 2.38 -4.81 -15.38
C THR A 117 1.71 -6.16 -15.23
N THR A 118 1.68 -6.69 -14.01
CA THR A 118 1.10 -8.00 -13.70
C THR A 118 -0.20 -7.93 -12.92
N GLY A 119 -0.52 -6.76 -12.37
CA GLY A 119 -1.65 -6.56 -11.46
C GLY A 119 -1.35 -6.98 -10.02
N GLY A 120 -0.18 -7.52 -9.76
CA GLY A 120 0.17 -8.03 -8.44
C GLY A 120 0.37 -6.93 -7.41
N ALA A 121 -0.03 -7.22 -6.17
CA ALA A 121 0.14 -6.34 -5.03
C ALA A 121 0.50 -7.14 -3.77
N LEU A 122 1.44 -6.60 -2.99
CA LEU A 122 1.81 -7.07 -1.66
C LEU A 122 1.74 -5.87 -0.71
N ASP A 123 0.84 -5.91 0.28
CA ASP A 123 0.57 -4.72 1.06
C ASP A 123 0.53 -5.01 2.57
N PHE A 124 0.78 -3.96 3.35
CA PHE A 124 0.37 -3.88 4.75
C PHE A 124 -0.61 -2.73 4.93
N PHE A 125 -1.69 -3.02 5.65
CA PHE A 125 -2.64 -2.03 6.15
C PHE A 125 -2.52 -1.96 7.66
N ALA A 126 -2.36 -0.78 8.22
CA ALA A 126 -2.22 -0.55 9.64
C ALA A 126 -3.31 0.40 10.15
N GLY A 127 -4.05 -0.01 11.16
CA GLY A 127 -5.10 0.76 11.83
C GLY A 127 -4.77 1.08 13.28
N ASN A 128 -5.78 1.50 14.04
CA ASN A 128 -5.66 1.81 15.46
C ASN A 128 -5.33 0.59 16.33
N ASP A 129 -5.95 -0.54 16.02
CA ASP A 129 -6.01 -1.75 16.84
C ASP A 129 -5.78 -3.04 16.03
N LYS A 130 -5.71 -2.92 14.71
CA LYS A 130 -5.50 -4.04 13.80
C LYS A 130 -4.52 -3.67 12.69
N TYR A 131 -3.91 -4.70 12.09
CA TYR A 131 -3.26 -4.62 10.81
C TYR A 131 -3.73 -5.75 9.90
N ALA A 132 -3.56 -5.59 8.59
CA ALA A 132 -3.72 -6.67 7.63
C ALA A 132 -2.47 -6.80 6.77
N SER A 133 -2.07 -8.04 6.49
CA SER A 133 -1.17 -8.38 5.40
C SER A 133 -2.00 -8.78 4.19
N VAL A 134 -1.68 -8.22 3.03
CA VAL A 134 -2.48 -8.38 1.81
C VAL A 134 -1.62 -8.93 0.70
N TYR A 135 -2.17 -9.94 0.02
CA TYR A 135 -1.73 -10.35 -1.30
C TYR A 135 -2.93 -10.22 -2.25
N ALA A 136 -2.72 -9.57 -3.38
CA ALA A 136 -3.77 -9.36 -4.36
C ALA A 136 -3.25 -9.48 -5.80
N VAL A 137 -4.14 -9.84 -6.71
CA VAL A 137 -3.97 -9.64 -8.15
C VAL A 137 -5.12 -8.77 -8.63
N LEU A 138 -4.79 -7.52 -8.96
CA LEU A 138 -5.75 -6.48 -9.30
C LEU A 138 -5.87 -6.33 -10.82
N GLN A 139 -7.07 -6.08 -11.31
CA GLN A 139 -7.32 -5.81 -12.73
C GLN A 139 -7.01 -4.35 -13.03
N PHE A 140 -5.73 -4.00 -13.09
CA PHE A 140 -5.33 -2.67 -13.55
C PHE A 140 -5.61 -2.49 -15.06
N PRO A 141 -5.84 -1.25 -15.54
CA PRO A 141 -5.98 -0.98 -16.95
C PRO A 141 -4.80 -1.50 -17.76
N GLY A 142 -5.08 -2.32 -18.79
CA GLY A 142 -4.05 -2.94 -19.65
C GLY A 142 -3.47 -4.26 -19.12
N VAL A 143 -3.79 -4.66 -17.90
CA VAL A 143 -3.36 -5.96 -17.35
C VAL A 143 -4.31 -7.06 -17.82
N GLN A 144 -3.76 -8.06 -18.50
CA GLN A 144 -4.48 -9.29 -18.83
C GLN A 144 -4.26 -10.32 -17.71
N VAL A 145 -5.20 -10.41 -16.79
CA VAL A 145 -5.19 -11.46 -15.77
C VAL A 145 -5.75 -12.74 -16.36
N PRO A 146 -5.05 -13.89 -16.28
CA PRO A 146 -5.57 -15.16 -16.75
C PRO A 146 -6.93 -15.48 -16.12
N GLN A 147 -7.89 -15.94 -16.92
CA GLN A 147 -9.28 -16.23 -16.50
C GLN A 147 -9.36 -17.56 -15.72
N THR A 148 -8.54 -17.71 -14.69
CA THR A 148 -8.63 -18.85 -13.75
C THR A 148 -9.24 -18.35 -12.44
N ASP A 149 -9.96 -19.20 -11.72
CA ASP A 149 -10.59 -18.85 -10.44
C ASP A 149 -9.60 -18.30 -9.40
N LYS A 150 -8.30 -18.64 -9.54
CA LYS A 150 -7.22 -18.19 -8.67
C LYS A 150 -6.64 -16.82 -9.04
N THR A 151 -6.93 -16.31 -10.23
CA THR A 151 -6.34 -15.07 -10.75
C THR A 151 -7.37 -14.04 -11.15
N LYS A 152 -8.66 -14.39 -11.12
CA LYS A 152 -9.74 -13.47 -11.35
C LYS A 152 -9.99 -12.70 -10.07
N TYR A 153 -9.39 -11.52 -9.95
CA TYR A 153 -9.54 -10.67 -8.77
C TYR A 153 -9.35 -11.47 -7.47
N PHE A 154 -8.10 -11.71 -7.17
CA PHE A 154 -7.72 -12.45 -5.98
C PHE A 154 -7.14 -11.45 -4.96
N CYS A 155 -7.86 -11.25 -3.88
CA CYS A 155 -7.41 -10.40 -2.79
C CYS A 155 -7.58 -11.18 -1.50
N ILE A 156 -6.46 -11.48 -0.83
CA ILE A 156 -6.47 -12.16 0.47
C ILE A 156 -5.96 -11.21 1.52
N PHE A 157 -6.84 -10.91 2.47
CA PHE A 157 -6.53 -10.17 3.67
C PHE A 157 -6.32 -11.14 4.82
N LYS A 158 -5.29 -10.90 5.62
CA LYS A 158 -5.10 -11.57 6.90
C LYS A 158 -4.95 -10.50 7.96
N GLU A 159 -6.02 -10.27 8.71
CA GLU A 159 -6.03 -9.35 9.84
C GLU A 159 -5.39 -9.97 11.10
N SER A 160 -4.81 -9.11 11.94
CA SER A 160 -4.30 -9.46 13.25
C SER A 160 -4.27 -8.24 14.17
N GLU A 161 -4.34 -8.50 15.47
CA GLU A 161 -4.17 -7.52 16.56
C GLU A 161 -2.80 -7.66 17.23
N ASP A 162 -1.94 -8.52 16.73
CA ASP A 162 -0.66 -8.89 17.34
C ASP A 162 0.45 -7.91 16.98
N PHE A 163 0.32 -6.67 17.48
CA PHE A 163 1.25 -5.56 17.29
C PHE A 163 1.08 -4.49 18.38
N LYS A 164 1.93 -3.44 18.35
CA LYS A 164 1.81 -2.32 19.29
C LYS A 164 0.83 -1.28 18.74
N ALA A 165 -0.42 -1.33 19.23
CA ALA A 165 -1.48 -0.44 18.79
C ALA A 165 -1.09 1.04 18.97
N ARG A 166 -1.30 1.87 17.91
CA ARG A 166 -1.01 3.30 17.88
C ARG A 166 0.45 3.71 18.10
N GLU A 167 1.37 2.75 18.12
CA GLU A 167 2.81 2.97 18.21
C GLU A 167 3.49 2.67 16.86
N PHE A 168 4.77 2.97 16.76
CA PHE A 168 5.57 2.53 15.62
C PHE A 168 5.76 1.02 15.67
N ASN A 169 5.41 0.37 14.56
CA ASN A 169 5.72 -1.02 14.30
C ASN A 169 6.57 -1.12 13.05
N THR A 170 7.51 -2.07 13.03
CA THR A 170 8.31 -2.37 11.84
C THR A 170 7.55 -3.37 10.98
N TYR A 171 7.30 -2.99 9.72
CA TYR A 171 6.70 -3.83 8.71
C TYR A 171 7.74 -4.16 7.65
N LYS A 172 7.84 -5.45 7.31
CA LYS A 172 8.74 -5.91 6.27
C LYS A 172 8.04 -6.90 5.35
N ILE A 173 8.19 -6.71 4.04
CA ILE A 173 7.77 -7.65 3.01
C ILE A 173 9.01 -8.12 2.28
N THR A 174 9.17 -9.43 2.16
CA THR A 174 10.24 -10.07 1.38
C THR A 174 9.61 -10.85 0.24
N TYR A 175 10.12 -10.68 -0.96
CA TYR A 175 9.67 -11.43 -2.13
C TYR A 175 10.84 -12.18 -2.77
N ARG A 176 10.61 -13.45 -3.11
CA ARG A 176 11.53 -14.36 -3.80
C ARG A 176 10.91 -14.81 -5.10
N ARG A 177 11.32 -14.19 -6.20
CA ARG A 177 10.75 -14.47 -7.52
C ARG A 177 10.98 -15.91 -7.96
N GLY A 178 12.18 -16.47 -7.69
CA GLY A 178 12.52 -17.85 -8.05
C GLY A 178 11.67 -18.91 -7.35
N ASN A 179 11.13 -18.58 -6.17
CA ASN A 179 10.31 -19.48 -5.36
C ASN A 179 8.81 -19.15 -5.42
N ASP A 180 8.42 -18.12 -6.16
CA ASP A 180 7.04 -17.58 -6.16
C ASP A 180 6.52 -17.37 -4.73
N GLU A 181 7.35 -16.77 -3.85
CA GLU A 181 7.09 -16.67 -2.42
C GLU A 181 7.14 -15.22 -1.94
N ALA A 182 6.15 -14.81 -1.15
CA ALA A 182 6.19 -13.58 -0.37
C ALA A 182 6.06 -13.87 1.12
N VAL A 183 6.86 -13.16 1.94
CA VAL A 183 6.86 -13.32 3.41
C VAL A 183 6.67 -11.97 4.05
N PHE A 184 5.75 -11.90 5.00
CA PHE A 184 5.38 -10.70 5.73
C PHE A 184 5.84 -10.80 7.17
N TYR A 185 6.46 -9.71 7.68
CA TYR A 185 6.95 -9.65 9.05
C TYR A 185 6.43 -8.39 9.73
N VAL A 186 6.06 -8.51 11.00
CA VAL A 186 5.76 -7.38 11.89
C VAL A 186 6.66 -7.48 13.11
N ASN A 187 7.40 -6.40 13.41
CA ASN A 187 8.36 -6.35 14.52
C ASN A 187 9.37 -7.52 14.52
N GLY A 188 9.79 -7.95 13.31
CA GLY A 188 10.73 -9.06 13.12
C GLY A 188 10.11 -10.46 13.20
N VAL A 189 8.81 -10.58 13.51
CA VAL A 189 8.09 -11.86 13.57
C VAL A 189 7.43 -12.12 12.22
N GLU A 190 7.63 -13.32 11.64
CA GLU A 190 6.90 -13.76 10.46
C GLU A 190 5.41 -13.93 10.82
N VAL A 191 4.54 -13.17 10.14
CA VAL A 191 3.09 -13.18 10.38
C VAL A 191 2.32 -13.86 9.26
N ARG A 192 2.92 -13.91 8.07
CA ARG A 192 2.32 -14.57 6.90
C ARG A 192 3.38 -14.99 5.90
N ARG A 193 3.12 -16.11 5.23
CA ARG A 193 3.90 -16.62 4.11
C ARG A 193 2.96 -17.08 3.02
N GLU A 194 3.07 -16.46 1.84
CA GLU A 194 2.39 -16.92 0.64
C GLU A 194 3.35 -17.65 -0.26
N LYS A 195 2.94 -18.81 -0.74
CA LYS A 195 3.71 -19.67 -1.65
C LYS A 195 2.90 -19.92 -2.92
N GLN A 196 3.61 -20.19 -4.01
CA GLN A 196 3.00 -20.45 -5.30
C GLN A 196 2.13 -19.28 -5.78
N ILE A 197 2.65 -18.07 -5.58
CA ILE A 197 2.01 -16.85 -6.07
C ILE A 197 1.85 -16.98 -7.60
N PRO A 198 0.62 -16.89 -8.13
CA PRO A 198 0.34 -17.20 -9.54
C PRO A 198 0.89 -16.16 -10.52
N VAL A 199 1.23 -14.97 -10.05
CA VAL A 199 1.81 -13.89 -10.86
C VAL A 199 3.22 -13.57 -10.35
N LYS A 200 4.19 -13.55 -11.27
CA LYS A 200 5.56 -13.16 -10.93
C LYS A 200 5.69 -11.65 -11.03
N PHE A 201 6.12 -11.04 -9.93
CA PHE A 201 6.45 -9.61 -9.92
C PHE A 201 7.79 -9.38 -10.62
N ASN A 202 7.82 -8.40 -11.51
CA ASN A 202 9.03 -7.99 -12.21
C ASN A 202 9.62 -6.72 -11.61
N GLN A 203 8.76 -5.89 -11.03
CA GLN A 203 9.11 -4.60 -10.45
C GLN A 203 8.07 -4.22 -9.40
N PHE A 204 8.41 -3.27 -8.53
CA PHE A 204 7.45 -2.69 -7.59
C PHE A 204 7.44 -1.17 -7.69
N ILE A 205 6.27 -0.60 -7.92
CA ILE A 205 5.98 0.77 -7.50
C ILE A 205 5.68 0.70 -6.01
N VAL A 206 6.49 1.39 -5.22
CA VAL A 206 6.26 1.49 -3.77
C VAL A 206 5.29 2.61 -3.52
N ALA A 207 4.24 2.34 -2.75
CA ALA A 207 3.26 3.35 -2.41
C ALA A 207 3.03 3.45 -0.90
N LEU A 208 2.87 4.69 -0.43
CA LEU A 208 2.52 5.03 0.94
C LEU A 208 1.19 5.76 0.92
N GLY A 209 0.21 5.29 1.68
CA GLY A 209 -1.13 5.83 1.58
C GLY A 209 -1.92 5.84 2.88
N ILE A 210 -2.93 6.67 2.84
CA ILE A 210 -4.06 6.68 3.75
C ILE A 210 -5.29 6.33 2.91
N MET A 211 -6.09 5.36 3.36
CA MET A 211 -7.18 4.83 2.56
C MET A 211 -8.35 4.37 3.43
N THR A 212 -9.53 4.30 2.79
CA THR A 212 -10.64 3.42 3.16
C THR A 212 -10.78 2.32 2.13
N GLU A 213 -11.51 1.26 2.44
CA GLU A 213 -11.84 0.21 1.49
C GLU A 213 -13.17 -0.45 1.89
N LYS A 214 -14.20 -0.18 1.11
CA LYS A 214 -15.55 -0.70 1.35
C LYS A 214 -16.09 -1.37 0.09
N ASP A 215 -17.04 -2.23 0.26
CA ASP A 215 -17.80 -2.77 -0.87
C ASP A 215 -18.65 -1.67 -1.52
N LEU A 216 -18.79 -1.74 -2.85
CA LEU A 216 -19.68 -0.85 -3.58
C LEU A 216 -21.12 -1.03 -3.10
N SER A 217 -21.81 0.08 -2.87
CA SER A 217 -23.19 0.11 -2.45
C SER A 217 -24.08 0.76 -3.52
N PRO A 218 -25.25 0.17 -3.84
CA PRO A 218 -26.23 0.81 -4.73
C PRO A 218 -26.76 2.16 -4.21
N GLN A 219 -26.59 2.43 -2.92
CA GLN A 219 -27.04 3.66 -2.27
C GLN A 219 -25.98 4.77 -2.34
N GLY A 220 -24.83 4.52 -2.96
CA GLY A 220 -23.70 5.44 -3.06
C GLY A 220 -22.57 5.11 -2.11
N SER A 221 -21.58 5.99 -2.02
CA SER A 221 -20.40 5.79 -1.19
C SER A 221 -20.74 5.72 0.30
N VAL A 222 -20.14 4.75 0.98
CA VAL A 222 -20.15 4.58 2.45
C VAL A 222 -18.74 4.72 3.05
N SER A 223 -17.75 4.96 2.20
CA SER A 223 -16.34 5.06 2.63
C SER A 223 -15.95 6.43 3.19
N VAL A 224 -16.83 7.43 3.05
CA VAL A 224 -16.57 8.80 3.51
C VAL A 224 -17.70 9.27 4.43
N HIS A 225 -17.38 9.52 5.71
CA HIS A 225 -18.37 9.97 6.70
C HIS A 225 -17.78 10.96 7.74
N GLY A 226 -16.63 11.61 7.41
CA GLY A 226 -16.00 12.62 8.26
C GLY A 226 -14.84 12.09 9.11
N GLN A 227 -14.43 10.87 8.93
CA GLN A 227 -13.28 10.28 9.62
C GLN A 227 -11.96 10.92 9.18
N THR A 228 -11.00 10.90 10.09
CA THR A 228 -9.63 11.39 9.84
C THR A 228 -8.64 10.27 10.12
N VAL A 229 -7.67 10.07 9.23
CA VAL A 229 -6.58 9.12 9.41
C VAL A 229 -5.25 9.85 9.47
N ILE A 230 -4.36 9.37 10.33
CA ILE A 230 -3.01 9.92 10.53
C ILE A 230 -2.02 8.80 10.32
N GLY A 231 -1.15 8.95 9.33
CA GLY A 231 -0.05 8.05 9.03
C GLY A 231 1.29 8.70 9.29
N GLU A 232 2.22 7.91 9.81
CA GLU A 232 3.62 8.29 9.96
C GLU A 232 4.49 7.15 9.46
N TRP A 233 5.45 7.47 8.59
CA TRP A 233 6.34 6.47 7.98
C TRP A 233 7.80 6.88 8.15
N SER A 234 8.65 5.89 8.47
CA SER A 234 10.09 6.05 8.30
C SER A 234 10.50 5.91 6.83
N PRO A 235 11.71 6.34 6.45
CA PRO A 235 12.29 5.96 5.17
C PRO A 235 12.23 4.45 4.95
N ILE A 236 12.12 4.02 3.70
CA ILE A 236 11.98 2.61 3.32
C ILE A 236 13.36 2.04 3.04
N LYS A 237 13.79 1.09 3.86
CA LYS A 237 14.99 0.30 3.62
C LYS A 237 14.68 -0.79 2.61
N ILE A 238 15.45 -0.84 1.52
CA ILE A 238 15.38 -1.88 0.51
C ILE A 238 16.66 -2.71 0.60
N THR A 239 16.49 -4.03 0.67
CA THR A 239 17.61 -4.97 0.66
C THR A 239 17.41 -5.94 -0.51
N VAL A 240 18.41 -6.05 -1.37
CA VAL A 240 18.45 -6.99 -2.50
C VAL A 240 19.60 -7.96 -2.24
N SER A 241 19.30 -9.25 -2.20
CA SER A 241 20.31 -10.31 -2.17
C SER A 241 20.22 -11.12 -3.45
N GLU A 242 21.28 -11.17 -4.20
CA GLU A 242 21.47 -12.09 -5.32
C GLU A 242 22.13 -13.36 -4.77
N GLU A 243 21.62 -14.52 -5.16
CA GLU A 243 22.21 -15.82 -4.81
C GLU A 243 23.60 -15.99 -5.41
#